data_0aa7b434738445f9efdc9e0e6e49c2f0
#
_entry.id   0aa7b434738445f9efdc9e0e6e49c2f0
#
_cell.length_a   1.000
_cell.length_b   1.000
_cell.length_c   1.000
_cell.angle_alpha   90.00
_cell.angle_beta   90.00
_cell.angle_gamma   90.00
#
_symmetry.space_group_name_H-M   'P 1'
#
loop_
_entity.id
_entity.type
_entity.pdbx_description
1 polymer ?
#
loop_
_entity_poly.entity_id
_entity_poly.type
_entity_poly.pdbx_seq_one_letter_code
_entity_poly.pdbx_strand_id
1 'polypeptide(L)'
;MQAYYAARATEYDQIYLKPERQVDLRAIEAWLPPFFSGARVLEVACGTGYWTQFIAPVAAHVLAVDAAPETMEIAKGRVPEGKVEFAVGDAYALPQRATPFDAAFAGFWFSHVPKSQQREFLLGLNAALRPGAKVVLLDNRFVEGSSSPISECDTEGNSYQLRKLGDGTTHRVLKNFPSESELHAVVAGLGREARVTTWPFFWALEYAAAAKE
;
A
#
# COMPACT_ATOMS: atom_id res chain seq x y z
N MET A 1 -12.66 9.69 0.21
CA MET A 1 -11.25 9.39 0.54
C MET A 1 -10.27 10.14 -0.36
N GLN A 2 -10.47 10.14 -1.69
CA GLN A 2 -9.60 10.83 -2.66
C GLN A 2 -9.39 12.32 -2.33
N ALA A 3 -10.46 13.08 -2.09
CA ALA A 3 -10.35 14.51 -1.72
C ALA A 3 -9.51 14.76 -0.45
N TYR A 4 -9.57 13.85 0.53
CA TYR A 4 -8.73 13.92 1.73
C TYR A 4 -7.24 13.78 1.40
N TYR A 5 -6.88 12.81 0.55
CA TYR A 5 -5.47 12.59 0.20
C TYR A 5 -4.91 13.68 -0.72
N ALA A 6 -5.70 14.19 -1.65
CA ALA A 6 -5.33 15.34 -2.47
C ALA A 6 -5.04 16.58 -1.60
N ALA A 7 -5.95 16.92 -0.68
CA ALA A 7 -5.78 18.05 0.24
C ALA A 7 -4.58 17.88 1.20
N ARG A 8 -4.19 16.62 1.50
CA ARG A 8 -3.10 16.30 2.40
C ARG A 8 -1.73 16.12 1.70
N ALA A 9 -1.66 16.19 0.38
CA ALA A 9 -0.46 15.80 -0.38
C ALA A 9 0.85 16.38 0.19
N THR A 10 0.89 17.66 0.53
CA THR A 10 2.06 18.35 1.10
C THR A 10 2.39 17.96 2.54
N GLU A 11 1.41 17.46 3.29
CA GLU A 11 1.57 17.05 4.70
C GLU A 11 1.67 15.54 4.86
N TYR A 12 1.47 14.78 3.77
CA TYR A 12 1.35 13.32 3.84
C TYR A 12 2.58 12.68 4.48
N ASP A 13 3.76 13.15 4.16
CA ASP A 13 5.01 12.57 4.62
C ASP A 13 5.31 12.75 6.11
N GLN A 14 4.55 13.60 6.80
CA GLN A 14 4.67 13.72 8.26
C GLN A 14 4.45 12.38 8.97
N ILE A 15 3.71 11.43 8.35
CA ILE A 15 3.54 10.08 8.90
C ILE A 15 4.87 9.31 9.01
N TYR A 16 5.83 9.61 8.13
CA TYR A 16 7.16 9.00 8.12
C TYR A 16 8.16 9.69 9.05
N LEU A 17 7.80 10.85 9.63
CA LEU A 17 8.70 11.63 10.48
C LEU A 17 8.53 11.33 11.97
N LYS A 18 7.59 10.47 12.36
CA LYS A 18 7.35 10.12 13.77
C LYS A 18 8.59 9.47 14.38
N PRO A 19 9.19 10.05 15.45
CA PRO A 19 10.46 9.58 16.01
C PRO A 19 10.40 8.11 16.46
N GLU A 20 9.30 7.71 17.08
CA GLU A 20 9.11 6.36 17.62
C GLU A 20 9.04 5.27 16.54
N ARG A 21 8.81 5.66 15.27
CA ARG A 21 8.68 4.73 14.13
C ARG A 21 9.95 4.60 13.29
N GLN A 22 10.97 5.41 13.58
CA GLN A 22 12.17 5.48 12.73
C GLN A 22 12.93 4.16 12.63
N VAL A 23 13.03 3.41 13.74
CA VAL A 23 13.73 2.13 13.76
C VAL A 23 13.04 1.13 12.81
N ASP A 24 11.72 1.03 12.88
CA ASP A 24 10.94 0.16 12.01
C ASP A 24 11.04 0.60 10.54
N LEU A 25 10.91 1.91 10.27
CA LEU A 25 11.00 2.44 8.92
C LEU A 25 12.35 2.10 8.27
N ARG A 26 13.48 2.32 8.99
CA ARG A 26 14.81 1.95 8.47
C ARG A 26 14.93 0.45 8.21
N ALA A 27 14.36 -0.39 9.08
CA ALA A 27 14.35 -1.84 8.88
C ALA A 27 13.54 -2.22 7.63
N ILE A 28 12.35 -1.61 7.42
CA ILE A 28 11.49 -1.90 6.27
C ILE A 28 12.11 -1.38 4.97
N GLU A 29 12.73 -0.21 4.96
CA GLU A 29 13.43 0.36 3.80
C GLU A 29 14.57 -0.55 3.30
N ALA A 30 15.25 -1.25 4.22
CA ALA A 30 16.25 -2.24 3.87
C ALA A 30 15.65 -3.61 3.47
N TRP A 31 14.52 -3.99 4.08
CA TRP A 31 13.86 -5.28 3.87
C TRP A 31 13.08 -5.35 2.55
N LEU A 32 12.45 -4.24 2.13
CA LEU A 32 11.50 -4.21 1.02
C LEU A 32 12.15 -4.39 -0.38
N PRO A 33 13.26 -3.71 -0.75
CA PRO A 33 13.77 -3.70 -2.11
C PRO A 33 14.12 -5.09 -2.69
N PRO A 34 14.67 -6.06 -1.95
CA PRO A 34 15.02 -7.38 -2.49
C PRO A 34 13.86 -8.13 -3.14
N PHE A 35 12.60 -7.88 -2.73
CA PHE A 35 11.43 -8.51 -3.33
C PHE A 35 11.20 -8.13 -4.79
N PHE A 36 11.73 -6.99 -5.21
CA PHE A 36 11.46 -6.35 -6.51
C PHE A 36 12.67 -6.31 -7.44
N SER A 37 13.79 -6.93 -7.04
CA SER A 37 15.03 -6.91 -7.82
C SER A 37 14.82 -7.50 -9.22
N GLY A 38 15.08 -6.69 -10.26
CA GLY A 38 14.94 -7.06 -11.66
C GLY A 38 13.50 -7.26 -12.14
N ALA A 39 12.49 -6.99 -11.31
CA ALA A 39 11.08 -7.21 -11.60
C ALA A 39 10.44 -6.01 -12.32
N ARG A 40 9.40 -6.30 -13.14
CA ARG A 40 8.40 -5.32 -13.56
C ARG A 40 7.34 -5.24 -12.47
N VAL A 41 7.27 -4.13 -11.77
CA VAL A 41 6.45 -3.95 -10.57
C VAL A 41 5.22 -3.11 -10.86
N LEU A 42 4.07 -3.54 -10.34
CA LEU A 42 2.86 -2.73 -10.21
C LEU A 42 2.79 -2.19 -8.78
N GLU A 43 2.92 -0.89 -8.60
CA GLU A 43 2.72 -0.24 -7.31
C GLU A 43 1.36 0.42 -7.28
N VAL A 44 0.52 0.06 -6.29
CA VAL A 44 -0.84 0.57 -6.13
C VAL A 44 -0.89 1.55 -4.97
N ALA A 45 -1.53 2.70 -5.20
CA ALA A 45 -1.62 3.82 -4.26
C ALA A 45 -0.22 4.32 -3.84
N CYS A 46 0.61 4.67 -4.84
CA CYS A 46 2.00 5.09 -4.61
C CYS A 46 2.14 6.39 -3.81
N GLY A 47 1.08 7.20 -3.75
CA GLY A 47 1.06 8.45 -3.02
C GLY A 47 2.20 9.39 -3.43
N THR A 48 2.94 9.89 -2.45
CA THR A 48 4.09 10.79 -2.63
C THR A 48 5.37 10.06 -3.05
N GLY A 49 5.31 8.75 -3.36
CA GLY A 49 6.46 7.97 -3.81
C GLY A 49 7.46 7.60 -2.71
N TYR A 50 7.05 7.65 -1.43
CA TYR A 50 7.95 7.31 -0.34
C TYR A 50 8.53 5.90 -0.47
N TRP A 51 7.71 4.91 -0.82
CA TRP A 51 8.19 3.54 -1.03
C TRP A 51 8.74 3.32 -2.43
N THR A 52 8.20 4.02 -3.43
CA THR A 52 8.67 3.96 -4.82
C THR A 52 10.15 4.27 -4.94
N GLN A 53 10.69 5.23 -4.16
CA GLN A 53 12.11 5.59 -4.19
C GLN A 53 13.05 4.44 -3.77
N PHE A 54 12.58 3.48 -2.98
CA PHE A 54 13.36 2.31 -2.56
C PHE A 54 13.18 1.14 -3.53
N ILE A 55 12.03 1.04 -4.20
CA ILE A 55 11.69 -0.01 -5.15
C ILE A 55 12.32 0.28 -6.53
N ALA A 56 12.19 1.50 -7.03
CA ALA A 56 12.59 1.87 -8.39
C ALA A 56 14.09 1.62 -8.71
N PRO A 57 15.04 1.84 -7.79
CA PRO A 57 16.46 1.58 -8.09
C PRO A 57 16.77 0.12 -8.43
N VAL A 58 16.06 -0.83 -7.81
CA VAL A 58 16.31 -2.26 -7.95
C VAL A 58 15.39 -2.94 -8.97
N ALA A 59 14.23 -2.37 -9.24
CA ALA A 59 13.28 -2.88 -10.22
C ALA A 59 13.77 -2.69 -11.65
N ALA A 60 13.33 -3.56 -12.58
CA ALA A 60 13.50 -3.34 -14.01
C ALA A 60 12.65 -2.16 -14.49
N HIS A 61 11.41 -2.07 -14.01
CA HIS A 61 10.45 -1.00 -14.30
C HIS A 61 9.35 -0.99 -13.22
N VAL A 62 8.83 0.18 -12.88
CA VAL A 62 7.68 0.35 -11.98
C VAL A 62 6.55 1.07 -12.71
N LEU A 63 5.34 0.50 -12.71
CA LEU A 63 4.12 1.25 -12.98
C LEU A 63 3.53 1.65 -11.62
N ALA A 64 3.58 2.93 -11.30
CA ALA A 64 3.07 3.49 -10.05
C ALA A 64 1.71 4.15 -10.29
N VAL A 65 0.65 3.61 -9.67
CA VAL A 65 -0.73 4.06 -9.84
C VAL A 65 -1.20 4.75 -8.57
N ASP A 66 -1.81 5.92 -8.71
CA ASP A 66 -2.51 6.61 -7.62
C ASP A 66 -3.74 7.34 -8.18
N ALA A 67 -4.74 7.58 -7.33
CA ALA A 67 -5.94 8.33 -7.69
C ALA A 67 -5.75 9.85 -7.58
N ALA A 68 -4.71 10.31 -6.88
CA ALA A 68 -4.43 11.73 -6.61
C ALA A 68 -3.21 12.21 -7.43
N PRO A 69 -3.41 12.95 -8.52
CA PRO A 69 -2.30 13.49 -9.32
C PRO A 69 -1.38 14.42 -8.51
N GLU A 70 -1.90 15.09 -7.49
CA GLU A 70 -1.14 16.00 -6.64
C GLU A 70 -0.01 15.27 -5.86
N THR A 71 -0.28 14.05 -5.39
CA THR A 71 0.73 13.23 -4.70
C THR A 71 1.78 12.72 -5.68
N MET A 72 1.39 12.38 -6.91
CA MET A 72 2.30 11.90 -7.94
C MET A 72 3.29 12.97 -8.41
N GLU A 73 2.94 14.25 -8.39
CA GLU A 73 3.91 15.32 -8.70
C GLU A 73 5.06 15.34 -7.69
N ILE A 74 4.77 15.06 -6.43
CA ILE A 74 5.80 14.90 -5.39
C ILE A 74 6.63 13.63 -5.66
N ALA A 75 5.96 12.54 -6.00
CA ALA A 75 6.61 11.24 -6.27
C ALA A 75 7.61 11.30 -7.42
N LYS A 76 7.30 12.03 -8.49
CA LYS A 76 8.20 12.21 -9.65
C LYS A 76 9.56 12.80 -9.26
N GLY A 77 9.58 13.69 -8.27
CA GLY A 77 10.82 14.29 -7.77
C GLY A 77 11.70 13.35 -6.92
N ARG A 78 11.20 12.15 -6.57
CA ARG A 78 11.89 11.21 -5.65
C ARG A 78 12.54 10.03 -6.33
N VAL A 79 12.18 9.75 -7.56
CA VAL A 79 12.56 8.53 -8.25
C VAL A 79 13.56 8.79 -9.38
N PRO A 80 14.40 7.81 -9.73
CA PRO A 80 15.28 7.90 -10.89
C PRO A 80 14.48 8.09 -12.18
N GLU A 81 14.94 8.99 -13.04
CA GLU A 81 14.34 9.23 -14.34
C GLU A 81 14.33 7.96 -15.21
N GLY A 82 13.23 7.74 -15.93
CA GLY A 82 13.07 6.61 -16.87
C GLY A 82 12.79 5.24 -16.22
N LYS A 83 12.76 5.14 -14.88
CA LYS A 83 12.50 3.87 -14.17
C LYS A 83 11.03 3.69 -13.76
N VAL A 84 10.28 4.77 -13.64
CA VAL A 84 8.91 4.77 -13.13
C VAL A 84 7.97 5.43 -14.14
N GLU A 85 6.94 4.69 -14.53
CA GLU A 85 5.76 5.22 -15.23
C GLU A 85 4.70 5.56 -14.17
N PHE A 86 4.27 6.81 -14.11
CA PHE A 86 3.17 7.24 -13.23
C PHE A 86 1.86 7.30 -13.98
N ALA A 87 0.81 6.71 -13.43
CA ALA A 87 -0.53 6.70 -14.03
C ALA A 87 -1.61 7.06 -12.98
N VAL A 88 -2.45 8.02 -13.31
CA VAL A 88 -3.66 8.26 -12.53
C VAL A 88 -4.62 7.12 -12.75
N GLY A 89 -5.08 6.48 -11.68
CA GLY A 89 -5.94 5.30 -11.77
C GLY A 89 -6.63 4.95 -10.46
N ASP A 90 -7.60 4.06 -10.57
CA ASP A 90 -8.33 3.51 -9.44
C ASP A 90 -7.68 2.18 -9.02
N ALA A 91 -7.43 2.02 -7.74
CA ALA A 91 -6.90 0.79 -7.17
C ALA A 91 -7.82 -0.44 -7.38
N TYR A 92 -9.12 -0.22 -7.60
CA TYR A 92 -10.09 -1.27 -7.91
C TYR A 92 -10.25 -1.53 -9.42
N ALA A 93 -9.65 -0.70 -10.28
CA ALA A 93 -9.69 -0.83 -11.74
C ALA A 93 -8.28 -0.73 -12.32
N LEU A 94 -7.40 -1.64 -11.89
CA LEU A 94 -5.98 -1.63 -12.24
C LEU A 94 -5.77 -1.85 -13.76
N PRO A 95 -4.77 -1.17 -14.36
CA PRO A 95 -4.52 -1.26 -15.79
C PRO A 95 -4.07 -2.66 -16.18
N GLN A 96 -4.78 -3.25 -17.14
CA GLN A 96 -4.36 -4.50 -17.77
C GLN A 96 -3.29 -4.20 -18.81
N ARG A 97 -2.17 -4.90 -18.77
CA ARG A 97 -1.06 -4.76 -19.73
C ARG A 97 -0.91 -6.07 -20.53
N ALA A 98 -0.47 -5.96 -21.78
CA ALA A 98 -0.21 -7.13 -22.62
C ALA A 98 0.83 -8.07 -21.99
N THR A 99 1.80 -7.52 -21.28
CA THR A 99 2.75 -8.29 -20.47
C THR A 99 2.40 -8.12 -19.00
N PRO A 100 2.01 -9.18 -18.30
CA PRO A 100 1.72 -9.14 -16.85
C PRO A 100 2.92 -8.70 -16.02
N PHE A 101 2.67 -8.17 -14.83
CA PHE A 101 3.73 -7.77 -13.91
C PHE A 101 4.34 -8.98 -13.18
N ASP A 102 5.62 -8.87 -12.82
CA ASP A 102 6.38 -9.88 -12.08
C ASP A 102 6.18 -9.78 -10.58
N ALA A 103 5.80 -8.59 -10.11
CA ALA A 103 5.54 -8.32 -8.69
C ALA A 103 4.55 -7.17 -8.52
N ALA A 104 3.93 -7.08 -7.33
CA ALA A 104 3.10 -5.96 -6.94
C ALA A 104 3.42 -5.50 -5.52
N PHE A 105 3.21 -4.20 -5.28
CA PHE A 105 3.32 -3.56 -3.98
C PHE A 105 2.12 -2.65 -3.72
N ALA A 106 1.64 -2.66 -2.48
CA ALA A 106 0.69 -1.66 -2.00
C ALA A 106 1.07 -1.25 -0.56
N GLY A 107 1.57 -0.03 -0.41
CA GLY A 107 1.98 0.53 0.87
C GLY A 107 0.92 1.46 1.45
N PHE A 108 0.47 1.19 2.69
CA PHE A 108 -0.49 2.00 3.45
C PHE A 108 -1.86 2.19 2.77
N TRP A 109 -2.21 1.25 1.90
CA TRP A 109 -3.46 1.23 1.16
C TRP A 109 -4.45 0.19 1.69
N PHE A 110 -3.99 -1.04 1.97
CA PHE A 110 -4.88 -2.17 2.28
C PHE A 110 -5.78 -1.93 3.49
N SER A 111 -5.32 -1.18 4.47
CA SER A 111 -6.12 -0.77 5.63
C SER A 111 -7.27 0.18 5.28
N HIS A 112 -7.25 0.80 4.10
CA HIS A 112 -8.31 1.67 3.59
C HIS A 112 -9.32 0.94 2.71
N VAL A 113 -9.14 -0.35 2.50
CA VAL A 113 -10.07 -1.22 1.77
C VAL A 113 -11.12 -1.75 2.75
N PRO A 114 -12.43 -1.55 2.51
CA PRO A 114 -13.49 -2.16 3.31
C PRO A 114 -13.31 -3.68 3.41
N LYS A 115 -13.58 -4.27 4.58
CA LYS A 115 -13.40 -5.71 4.80
C LYS A 115 -14.13 -6.57 3.77
N SER A 116 -15.33 -6.17 3.40
CA SER A 116 -16.14 -6.84 2.36
C SER A 116 -15.53 -6.78 0.95
N GLN A 117 -14.63 -5.82 0.67
CA GLN A 117 -14.00 -5.61 -0.63
C GLN A 117 -12.53 -6.07 -0.69
N GLN A 118 -11.92 -6.46 0.43
CA GLN A 118 -10.51 -6.83 0.48
C GLN A 118 -10.16 -7.99 -0.47
N ARG A 119 -11.02 -9.00 -0.52
CA ARG A 119 -10.79 -10.15 -1.41
C ARG A 119 -10.94 -9.77 -2.87
N GLU A 120 -11.92 -8.94 -3.22
CA GLU A 120 -12.11 -8.42 -4.58
C GLU A 120 -10.92 -7.58 -5.03
N PHE A 121 -10.41 -6.69 -4.17
CA PHE A 121 -9.19 -5.93 -4.43
C PHE A 121 -8.00 -6.85 -4.74
N LEU A 122 -7.78 -7.91 -3.95
CA LEU A 122 -6.66 -8.84 -4.18
C LEU A 122 -6.85 -9.66 -5.46
N LEU A 123 -8.07 -10.04 -5.82
CA LEU A 123 -8.37 -10.68 -7.11
C LEU A 123 -8.03 -9.75 -8.27
N GLY A 124 -8.43 -8.48 -8.19
CA GLY A 124 -8.11 -7.47 -9.20
C GLY A 124 -6.60 -7.23 -9.33
N LEU A 125 -5.89 -7.19 -8.20
CA LEU A 125 -4.43 -7.06 -8.17
C LEU A 125 -3.77 -8.28 -8.83
N ASN A 126 -4.14 -9.50 -8.43
CA ASN A 126 -3.58 -10.73 -8.99
C ASN A 126 -3.89 -10.87 -10.49
N ALA A 127 -5.02 -10.33 -10.97
CA ALA A 127 -5.37 -10.37 -12.39
C ALA A 127 -4.37 -9.61 -13.28
N ALA A 128 -3.65 -8.62 -12.75
CA ALA A 128 -2.59 -7.90 -13.46
C ALA A 128 -1.23 -8.62 -13.45
N LEU A 129 -1.10 -9.70 -12.67
CA LEU A 129 0.17 -10.37 -12.41
C LEU A 129 0.31 -11.68 -13.17
N ARG A 130 1.56 -12.09 -13.42
CA ARG A 130 1.83 -13.48 -13.84
C ARG A 130 1.67 -14.44 -12.65
N PRO A 131 1.36 -15.73 -12.94
CA PRO A 131 1.38 -16.76 -11.89
C PRO A 131 2.73 -16.81 -11.16
N GLY A 132 2.69 -16.88 -9.83
CA GLY A 132 3.88 -16.89 -8.97
C GLY A 132 4.53 -15.52 -8.78
N ALA A 133 3.93 -14.44 -9.29
CA ALA A 133 4.40 -13.07 -9.03
C ALA A 133 4.37 -12.77 -7.53
N LYS A 134 5.40 -12.07 -7.05
CA LYS A 134 5.47 -11.67 -5.64
C LYS A 134 4.56 -10.48 -5.36
N VAL A 135 3.78 -10.58 -4.30
CA VAL A 135 2.94 -9.49 -3.81
C VAL A 135 3.37 -9.15 -2.39
N VAL A 136 3.56 -7.86 -2.13
CA VAL A 136 3.83 -7.33 -0.80
C VAL A 136 2.82 -6.24 -0.47
N LEU A 137 2.09 -6.44 0.62
CA LEU A 137 1.25 -5.42 1.23
C LEU A 137 1.93 -4.96 2.52
N LEU A 138 1.99 -3.66 2.74
CA LEU A 138 2.62 -3.05 3.92
C LEU A 138 1.67 -2.03 4.53
N ASP A 139 1.43 -2.11 5.85
CA ASP A 139 0.59 -1.11 6.51
C ASP A 139 0.89 -0.99 8.00
N ASN A 140 0.18 -0.07 8.66
CA ASN A 140 0.35 0.23 10.07
C ASN A 140 -0.35 -0.79 10.96
N ARG A 141 0.24 -1.07 12.12
CA ARG A 141 -0.44 -1.65 13.28
C ARG A 141 -1.09 -0.54 14.09
N PHE A 142 -2.17 -0.86 14.80
CA PHE A 142 -2.69 0.04 15.82
C PHE A 142 -1.77 -0.01 17.05
N VAL A 143 -1.23 1.14 17.43
CA VAL A 143 -0.40 1.28 18.64
C VAL A 143 -0.94 2.48 19.40
N GLU A 144 -1.43 2.24 20.60
CA GLU A 144 -1.96 3.27 21.48
C GLU A 144 -0.90 4.36 21.72
N GLY A 145 -1.30 5.61 21.71
CA GLY A 145 -0.42 6.78 21.85
C GLY A 145 0.34 7.18 20.57
N SER A 146 0.52 6.29 19.59
CA SER A 146 1.14 6.61 18.28
C SER A 146 0.12 6.66 17.14
N SER A 147 -0.89 5.80 17.17
CA SER A 147 -1.97 5.80 16.17
C SER A 147 -3.04 6.84 16.52
N SER A 148 -3.67 7.42 15.49
CA SER A 148 -4.91 8.18 15.72
C SER A 148 -5.96 7.27 16.34
N PRO A 149 -6.76 7.75 17.31
CA PRO A 149 -7.80 6.93 17.94
C PRO A 149 -8.82 6.41 16.91
N ILE A 150 -9.31 5.21 17.14
CA ILE A 150 -10.48 4.69 16.43
C ILE A 150 -11.70 5.44 16.98
N SER A 151 -12.44 6.12 16.10
CA SER A 151 -13.62 6.90 16.48
C SER A 151 -14.89 6.07 16.50
N GLU A 152 -14.97 5.06 15.62
CA GLU A 152 -16.15 4.19 15.49
C GLU A 152 -15.80 2.91 14.71
N CYS A 153 -16.67 1.91 14.83
CA CYS A 153 -16.69 0.72 13.98
C CYS A 153 -18.08 0.58 13.36
N ASP A 154 -18.15 0.12 12.10
CA ASP A 154 -19.42 -0.20 11.44
C ASP A 154 -19.85 -1.65 11.70
N THR A 155 -21.01 -2.02 11.15
CA THR A 155 -21.58 -3.38 11.28
C THR A 155 -20.81 -4.46 10.54
N GLU A 156 -19.96 -4.09 9.57
CA GLU A 156 -19.06 -5.00 8.87
C GLU A 156 -17.71 -5.16 9.60
N GLY A 157 -17.53 -4.46 10.74
CA GLY A 157 -16.31 -4.47 11.54
C GLY A 157 -15.20 -3.59 10.96
N ASN A 158 -15.50 -2.69 10.02
CA ASN A 158 -14.54 -1.68 9.60
C ASN A 158 -14.37 -0.63 10.68
N SER A 159 -13.14 -0.20 10.91
CA SER A 159 -12.82 0.88 11.84
C SER A 159 -12.54 2.19 11.11
N TYR A 160 -12.87 3.30 11.77
CA TYR A 160 -12.73 4.65 11.24
C TYR A 160 -12.00 5.55 12.22
N GLN A 161 -11.27 6.51 11.65
CA GLN A 161 -10.58 7.55 12.40
C GLN A 161 -11.06 8.92 11.94
N LEU A 162 -11.23 9.85 12.87
CA LEU A 162 -11.41 11.26 12.55
C LEU A 162 -10.04 11.92 12.46
N ARG A 163 -9.71 12.45 11.29
CA ARG A 163 -8.42 13.08 11.01
C ARG A 163 -8.62 14.55 10.67
N LYS A 164 -7.94 15.42 11.42
CA LYS A 164 -7.95 16.85 11.20
C LYS A 164 -6.79 17.21 10.26
N LEU A 165 -7.05 18.05 9.26
CA LEU A 165 -6.04 18.64 8.38
C LEU A 165 -5.56 19.99 8.93
N GLY A 166 -4.45 20.49 8.39
CA GLY A 166 -3.86 21.78 8.76
C GLY A 166 -4.79 22.96 8.54
N ASP A 167 -5.73 22.88 7.58
CA ASP A 167 -6.78 23.87 7.33
C ASP A 167 -7.93 23.84 8.37
N GLY A 168 -7.88 22.92 9.32
CA GLY A 168 -8.88 22.73 10.38
C GLY A 168 -10.05 21.83 10.01
N THR A 169 -10.18 21.37 8.76
CA THR A 169 -11.22 20.43 8.36
C THR A 169 -11.00 19.05 8.99
N THR A 170 -12.10 18.34 9.28
CA THR A 170 -12.05 16.99 9.86
C THR A 170 -12.66 16.00 8.88
N HIS A 171 -11.95 14.91 8.63
CA HIS A 171 -12.35 13.88 7.70
C HIS A 171 -12.49 12.54 8.40
N ARG A 172 -13.58 11.83 8.08
CA ARG A 172 -13.80 10.43 8.47
C ARG A 172 -13.03 9.54 7.51
N VAL A 173 -12.06 8.80 8.02
CA VAL A 173 -11.16 7.95 7.21
C VAL A 173 -11.29 6.51 7.67
N LEU A 174 -11.65 5.61 6.75
CA LEU A 174 -11.60 4.17 6.97
C LEU A 174 -10.16 3.75 7.22
N LYS A 175 -9.91 3.06 8.32
CA LYS A 175 -8.59 2.55 8.69
C LYS A 175 -8.72 1.27 9.49
N ASN A 176 -8.63 0.14 8.81
CA ASN A 176 -8.62 -1.18 9.42
C ASN A 176 -7.23 -1.54 9.94
N PHE A 177 -7.19 -2.37 10.97
CA PHE A 177 -5.96 -2.90 11.55
C PHE A 177 -6.10 -4.43 11.65
N PRO A 178 -5.86 -5.15 10.54
CA PRO A 178 -6.07 -6.59 10.50
C PRO A 178 -5.10 -7.33 11.42
N SER A 179 -5.58 -8.39 12.04
CA SER A 179 -4.74 -9.38 12.70
C SER A 179 -4.01 -10.26 11.67
N GLU A 180 -2.98 -10.96 12.11
CA GLU A 180 -2.26 -11.92 11.28
C GLU A 180 -3.19 -13.02 10.72
N SER A 181 -4.13 -13.51 11.53
CA SER A 181 -5.13 -14.48 11.09
C SER A 181 -6.07 -13.96 10.02
N GLU A 182 -6.51 -12.69 10.11
CA GLU A 182 -7.32 -12.05 9.06
C GLU A 182 -6.52 -11.86 7.78
N LEU A 183 -5.23 -11.50 7.87
CA LEU A 183 -4.35 -11.40 6.70
C LEU A 183 -4.15 -12.74 6.00
N HIS A 184 -3.93 -13.82 6.73
CA HIS A 184 -3.86 -15.17 6.14
C HIS A 184 -5.20 -15.60 5.54
N ALA A 185 -6.32 -15.32 6.21
CA ALA A 185 -7.64 -15.69 5.74
C ALA A 185 -8.01 -15.00 4.40
N VAL A 186 -7.68 -13.71 4.25
CA VAL A 186 -8.04 -12.95 3.04
C VAL A 186 -7.28 -13.43 1.80
N VAL A 187 -6.05 -13.94 1.93
CA VAL A 187 -5.25 -14.45 0.80
C VAL A 187 -5.43 -15.94 0.55
N ALA A 188 -6.19 -16.64 1.41
CA ALA A 188 -6.44 -18.08 1.24
C ALA A 188 -7.09 -18.37 -0.13
N GLY A 189 -6.45 -19.25 -0.92
CA GLY A 189 -6.85 -19.55 -2.29
C GLY A 189 -6.50 -18.50 -3.34
N LEU A 190 -5.99 -17.33 -2.95
CA LEU A 190 -5.52 -16.29 -3.88
C LEU A 190 -4.01 -16.29 -4.05
N GLY A 191 -3.29 -16.83 -3.09
CA GLY A 191 -1.84 -16.87 -3.07
C GLY A 191 -1.31 -18.13 -2.40
N ARG A 192 -0.01 -18.34 -2.57
CA ARG A 192 0.76 -19.41 -1.93
C ARG A 192 1.90 -18.81 -1.13
N GLU A 193 2.43 -19.56 -0.16
CA GLU A 193 3.58 -19.14 0.64
C GLU A 193 3.34 -17.82 1.40
N ALA A 194 2.10 -17.60 1.83
CA ALA A 194 1.75 -16.38 2.55
C ALA A 194 2.52 -16.29 3.88
N ARG A 195 3.18 -15.17 4.08
CA ARG A 195 3.92 -14.86 5.31
C ARG A 195 3.56 -13.46 5.80
N VAL A 196 3.39 -13.33 7.10
CA VAL A 196 3.23 -12.03 7.77
C VAL A 196 4.50 -11.73 8.56
N THR A 197 5.08 -10.57 8.29
CA THR A 197 6.19 -10.01 9.08
C THR A 197 5.66 -8.81 9.86
N THR A 198 6.02 -8.71 11.15
CA THR A 198 5.56 -7.62 12.01
C THR A 198 6.73 -6.88 12.65
N TRP A 199 6.58 -5.56 12.74
CA TRP A 199 7.40 -4.66 13.55
C TRP A 199 6.51 -4.03 14.63
N PRO A 200 7.05 -3.35 15.61
CA PRO A 200 6.25 -2.63 16.61
C PRO A 200 5.09 -1.80 16.03
N PHE A 201 5.33 -1.06 14.94
CA PHE A 201 4.35 -0.12 14.37
C PHE A 201 3.79 -0.55 13.01
N PHE A 202 4.32 -1.59 12.37
CA PHE A 202 3.94 -1.99 11.01
C PHE A 202 3.75 -3.50 10.90
N TRP A 203 3.07 -3.90 9.84
CA TRP A 203 3.00 -5.27 9.37
C TRP A 203 3.22 -5.31 7.86
N ALA A 204 3.75 -6.40 7.37
CA ALA A 204 3.78 -6.71 5.95
C ALA A 204 3.22 -8.12 5.73
N LEU A 205 2.44 -8.27 4.66
CA LEU A 205 1.99 -9.56 4.13
C LEU A 205 2.66 -9.77 2.77
N GLU A 206 3.40 -10.86 2.63
CA GLU A 206 3.99 -11.31 1.37
C GLU A 206 3.36 -12.63 0.93
N TYR A 207 3.13 -12.78 -0.38
CA TYR A 207 2.67 -14.04 -0.96
C TYR A 207 3.05 -14.12 -2.44
N ALA A 208 3.01 -15.34 -3.01
CA ALA A 208 3.10 -15.57 -4.45
C ALA A 208 1.68 -15.70 -5.04
N ALA A 209 1.34 -14.89 -6.04
CA ALA A 209 0.03 -14.89 -6.68
C ALA A 209 -0.31 -16.28 -7.26
N ALA A 210 -1.51 -16.79 -7.00
CA ALA A 210 -1.97 -18.04 -7.59
C ALA A 210 -2.11 -17.92 -9.11
N ALA A 211 -2.08 -19.06 -9.82
CA ALA A 211 -2.45 -19.10 -11.23
C ALA A 211 -3.93 -18.69 -11.37
N LYS A 212 -4.26 -18.05 -12.49
CA LYS A 212 -5.67 -17.84 -12.87
C LYS A 212 -6.27 -19.22 -13.15
N GLU A 213 -7.38 -19.54 -12.50
CA GLU A 213 -8.20 -20.69 -12.88
C GLU A 213 -8.92 -20.43 -14.20
#